data_18c86c3c30f0540c49bda1b14030ee05
#
_entry.id   18c86c3c30f0540c49bda1b14030ee05
#
_cell.length_a   1.000
_cell.length_b   1.000
_cell.length_c   1.000
_cell.angle_alpha   90.00
_cell.angle_beta   90.00
_cell.angle_gamma   90.00
#
_symmetry.space_group_name_H-M   'P 1'
#
loop_
_entity.id
_entity.type
_entity.pdbx_description
1 polymer ?
#
loop_
_entity_poly.entity_id
_entity_poly.type
_entity_poly.pdbx_seq_one_letter_code
_entity_poly.pdbx_strand_id
1 'polypeptide(L)'
;ILFLITGFTTQAQIFISTTGKTSFFSSARLENIDATSKKTNVVLSTTTNDVLVKVLISSFVFNNGLMQEHFNETYLESAKYPYAQFKGKINEEISFTVNGVYPVTVTGSVLIHGVEIIRTIPGTVTVDKNTITLETDFIVPAAKHKIDIPKDKISNISPDITVHVNAVCIPYVKK
;
A
#
# COMPACT_ATOMS: atom_id res chain seq x y z
N ILE A 1 15.42 -5.12 -52.22
CA ILE A 1 14.48 -5.58 -51.19
C ILE A 1 14.68 -4.69 -49.97
N LEU A 2 13.74 -3.76 -49.74
CA LEU A 2 13.78 -2.83 -48.62
C LEU A 2 13.07 -3.47 -47.41
N PHE A 3 13.82 -3.85 -46.38
CA PHE A 3 13.24 -4.34 -45.13
C PHE A 3 12.75 -3.14 -44.30
N LEU A 4 11.44 -2.96 -44.22
CA LEU A 4 10.80 -2.02 -43.30
C LEU A 4 10.84 -2.63 -41.89
N ILE A 5 11.76 -2.19 -41.04
CA ILE A 5 11.76 -2.52 -39.62
C ILE A 5 10.70 -1.63 -38.95
N THR A 6 9.50 -2.16 -38.73
CA THR A 6 8.49 -1.51 -37.88
C THR A 6 8.96 -1.64 -36.44
N GLY A 7 9.57 -0.59 -35.92
CA GLY A 7 9.89 -0.49 -34.50
C GLY A 7 8.59 -0.46 -33.68
N PHE A 8 8.30 -1.53 -32.96
CA PHE A 8 7.30 -1.50 -31.90
C PHE A 8 7.83 -0.63 -30.76
N THR A 9 7.33 0.61 -30.66
CA THR A 9 7.55 1.41 -29.47
C THR A 9 6.71 0.81 -28.35
N THR A 10 7.35 0.05 -27.46
CA THR A 10 6.72 -0.35 -26.20
C THR A 10 6.53 0.93 -25.35
N GLN A 11 5.35 1.49 -25.43
CA GLN A 11 5.00 2.63 -24.58
C GLN A 11 4.87 2.12 -23.15
N ALA A 12 5.66 2.70 -22.24
CA ALA A 12 5.55 2.41 -20.82
C ALA A 12 4.11 2.63 -20.36
N GLN A 13 3.42 1.56 -20.01
CA GLN A 13 2.03 1.66 -19.58
C GLN A 13 2.00 1.85 -18.06
N ILE A 14 1.47 3.00 -17.65
CA ILE A 14 1.24 3.33 -16.25
C ILE A 14 -0.21 3.00 -15.90
N PHE A 15 -0.40 2.31 -14.80
CA PHE A 15 -1.70 2.07 -14.20
C PHE A 15 -1.81 2.84 -12.89
N ILE A 16 -2.97 3.42 -12.62
CA ILE A 16 -3.21 4.22 -11.42
C ILE A 16 -4.50 3.83 -10.72
N SER A 17 -4.50 3.96 -9.40
CA SER A 17 -5.69 3.99 -8.56
C SER A 17 -5.65 5.21 -7.66
N THR A 18 -6.78 5.89 -7.49
CA THR A 18 -6.94 7.01 -6.53
C THR A 18 -7.97 6.71 -5.45
N THR A 19 -8.61 5.55 -5.55
CA THR A 19 -9.68 5.08 -4.67
C THR A 19 -9.36 3.74 -4.03
N GLY A 20 -8.08 3.37 -3.98
CA GLY A 20 -7.62 2.17 -3.29
C GLY A 20 -7.99 2.21 -1.82
N LYS A 21 -8.16 1.01 -1.25
CA LYS A 21 -8.50 0.82 0.15
C LYS A 21 -7.25 0.36 0.91
N THR A 22 -6.96 1.01 2.03
CA THR A 22 -6.03 0.51 3.04
C THR A 22 -6.78 0.37 4.34
N SER A 23 -6.72 -0.78 4.97
CA SER A 23 -7.23 -1.00 6.32
C SER A 23 -6.14 -1.56 7.21
N PHE A 24 -6.27 -1.35 8.50
CA PHE A 24 -5.42 -2.01 9.46
C PHE A 24 -6.25 -2.58 10.61
N PHE A 25 -5.66 -3.58 11.26
CA PHE A 25 -6.25 -4.27 12.39
C PHE A 25 -5.19 -4.47 13.48
N SER A 26 -5.54 -4.06 14.69
CA SER A 26 -4.77 -4.28 15.91
C SER A 26 -5.58 -5.21 16.80
N SER A 27 -5.14 -6.45 16.96
CA SER A 27 -5.76 -7.42 17.87
C SER A 27 -5.04 -7.39 19.21
N ALA A 28 -5.70 -6.92 20.24
CA ALA A 28 -5.17 -6.90 21.58
C ALA A 28 -6.13 -7.61 22.55
N ARG A 29 -5.63 -7.90 23.78
CA ARG A 29 -6.37 -8.73 24.73
C ARG A 29 -7.71 -8.16 25.16
N LEU A 30 -7.81 -6.84 25.28
CA LEU A 30 -9.02 -6.17 25.80
C LEU A 30 -9.85 -5.53 24.68
N GLU A 31 -9.25 -5.17 23.56
CA GLU A 31 -9.91 -4.42 22.52
C GLU A 31 -9.31 -4.73 21.15
N ASN A 32 -10.16 -4.79 20.14
CA ASN A 32 -9.76 -4.81 18.75
C ASN A 32 -9.95 -3.42 18.16
N ILE A 33 -8.94 -2.94 17.45
CA ILE A 33 -8.98 -1.65 16.77
C ILE A 33 -8.85 -1.90 15.28
N ASP A 34 -9.81 -1.39 14.53
CA ASP A 34 -9.78 -1.38 13.08
C ASP A 34 -10.05 0.02 12.53
N ALA A 35 -9.43 0.33 11.40
CA ALA A 35 -9.72 1.54 10.67
C ALA A 35 -9.47 1.33 9.17
N THR A 36 -10.17 2.12 8.36
CA THR A 36 -10.09 2.01 6.90
C THR A 36 -9.97 3.38 6.26
N SER A 37 -9.05 3.51 5.31
CA SER A 37 -8.98 4.60 4.35
C SER A 37 -9.42 4.12 2.97
N LYS A 38 -10.21 4.92 2.25
CA LYS A 38 -10.57 4.73 0.84
C LYS A 38 -9.86 5.75 -0.07
N LYS A 39 -8.76 6.33 0.42
CA LYS A 39 -7.98 7.36 -0.30
C LYS A 39 -6.53 6.90 -0.50
N THR A 40 -6.35 5.62 -0.80
CA THR A 40 -5.04 5.08 -1.16
C THR A 40 -4.78 5.31 -2.64
N ASN A 41 -3.67 5.97 -2.94
CA ASN A 41 -3.21 6.18 -4.30
C ASN A 41 -2.16 5.13 -4.64
N VAL A 42 -2.28 4.56 -5.84
CA VAL A 42 -1.33 3.59 -6.37
C VAL A 42 -0.90 4.01 -7.76
N VAL A 43 0.38 3.86 -8.05
CA VAL A 43 0.97 3.95 -9.39
C VAL A 43 1.76 2.68 -9.63
N LEU A 44 1.47 2.01 -10.72
CA LEU A 44 2.17 0.81 -11.19
C LEU A 44 2.70 1.05 -12.60
N SER A 45 4.01 0.81 -12.79
CA SER A 45 4.62 0.74 -14.12
C SER A 45 4.75 -0.71 -14.55
N THR A 46 4.05 -1.09 -15.62
CA THR A 46 4.14 -2.46 -16.15
C THR A 46 5.40 -2.73 -16.96
N THR A 47 6.18 -1.68 -17.29
CA THR A 47 7.45 -1.81 -18.00
C THR A 47 8.62 -2.03 -17.05
N THR A 48 8.59 -1.37 -15.88
CA THR A 48 9.70 -1.42 -14.91
C THR A 48 9.37 -2.24 -13.68
N ASN A 49 8.12 -2.71 -13.53
CA ASN A 49 7.56 -3.37 -12.35
C ASN A 49 7.59 -2.49 -11.08
N ASP A 50 7.74 -1.18 -11.24
CA ASP A 50 7.77 -0.26 -10.11
C ASP A 50 6.36 -0.03 -9.56
N VAL A 51 6.25 -0.05 -8.23
CA VAL A 51 5.00 0.18 -7.49
C VAL A 51 5.21 1.31 -6.49
N LEU A 52 4.32 2.29 -6.53
CA LEU A 52 4.21 3.34 -5.52
C LEU A 52 2.81 3.27 -4.91
N VAL A 53 2.74 3.14 -3.58
CA VAL A 53 1.50 3.21 -2.81
C VAL A 53 1.61 4.37 -1.82
N LYS A 54 0.58 5.21 -1.73
CA LYS A 54 0.55 6.35 -0.81
C LYS A 54 -0.83 6.49 -0.20
N VAL A 55 -0.90 6.57 1.13
CA VAL A 55 -2.14 6.79 1.87
C VAL A 55 -2.01 8.00 2.79
N LEU A 56 -3.04 8.83 2.83
CA LEU A 56 -3.12 9.96 3.75
C LEU A 56 -3.53 9.45 5.14
N ILE A 57 -2.72 9.69 6.15
CA ILE A 57 -2.95 9.17 7.52
C ILE A 57 -4.27 9.68 8.09
N SER A 58 -4.58 10.96 7.94
CA SER A 58 -5.84 11.55 8.43
C SER A 58 -7.10 11.07 7.70
N SER A 59 -6.96 10.25 6.66
CA SER A 59 -8.10 9.69 5.91
C SER A 59 -8.61 8.36 6.47
N PHE A 60 -7.94 7.80 7.47
CA PHE A 60 -8.44 6.60 8.15
C PHE A 60 -9.67 6.95 8.99
N VAL A 61 -10.71 6.15 8.83
CA VAL A 61 -11.99 6.28 9.54
C VAL A 61 -12.10 5.14 10.54
N PHE A 62 -12.40 5.48 11.77
CA PHE A 62 -12.62 4.58 12.89
C PHE A 62 -14.09 4.53 13.26
N ASN A 63 -14.50 3.48 13.95
CA ASN A 63 -15.83 3.40 14.54
C ASN A 63 -15.96 4.27 15.81
N ASN A 64 -14.85 4.70 16.40
CA ASN A 64 -14.78 5.50 17.61
C ASN A 64 -13.96 6.78 17.35
N GLY A 65 -14.58 7.94 17.54
CA GLY A 65 -13.97 9.25 17.30
C GLY A 65 -12.76 9.55 18.19
N LEU A 66 -12.77 9.10 19.46
CA LEU A 66 -11.63 9.28 20.35
C LEU A 66 -10.42 8.44 19.93
N MET A 67 -10.67 7.21 19.42
CA MET A 67 -9.58 6.40 18.83
C MET A 67 -9.00 7.06 17.59
N GLN A 68 -9.84 7.65 16.75
CA GLN A 68 -9.39 8.38 15.57
C GLN A 68 -8.55 9.60 15.94
N GLU A 69 -8.92 10.34 16.95
CA GLU A 69 -8.17 11.48 17.49
C GLU A 69 -6.80 11.01 18.00
N HIS A 70 -6.75 10.02 18.90
CA HIS A 70 -5.50 9.46 19.42
C HIS A 70 -4.60 8.91 18.30
N PHE A 71 -5.17 8.22 17.31
CA PHE A 71 -4.43 7.74 16.15
C PHE A 71 -3.74 8.89 15.41
N ASN A 72 -4.45 9.98 15.15
CA ASN A 72 -3.93 11.12 14.41
C ASN A 72 -2.95 11.96 15.21
N GLU A 73 -3.22 12.21 16.49
CA GLU A 73 -2.47 13.18 17.28
C GLU A 73 -1.35 12.57 18.09
N THR A 74 -1.58 11.36 18.66
CA THR A 74 -0.67 10.74 19.60
C THR A 74 0.24 9.70 18.92
N TYR A 75 -0.34 8.81 18.10
CA TYR A 75 0.39 7.66 17.57
C TYR A 75 1.05 7.95 16.24
N LEU A 76 0.33 8.50 15.27
CA LEU A 76 0.85 8.74 13.92
C LEU A 76 1.28 10.19 13.70
N GLU A 77 0.97 11.12 14.62
CA GLU A 77 1.31 12.55 14.48
C GLU A 77 1.02 13.05 13.05
N SER A 78 -0.22 12.83 12.57
CA SER A 78 -0.58 12.99 11.15
C SER A 78 -0.38 14.42 10.61
N ALA A 79 -0.35 15.43 11.48
CA ALA A 79 0.02 16.80 11.10
C ALA A 79 1.50 16.93 10.68
N LYS A 80 2.37 16.12 11.29
CA LYS A 80 3.82 16.12 11.04
C LYS A 80 4.21 15.08 9.99
N TYR A 81 3.56 13.91 10.03
CA TYR A 81 3.77 12.78 9.12
C TYR A 81 2.49 12.45 8.36
N PRO A 82 2.07 13.27 7.40
CA PRO A 82 0.74 13.17 6.80
C PRO A 82 0.51 11.93 5.95
N TYR A 83 1.57 11.23 5.55
CA TYR A 83 1.47 10.10 4.64
C TYR A 83 2.24 8.88 5.14
N ALA A 84 1.65 7.68 4.93
CA ALA A 84 2.40 6.45 4.81
C ALA A 84 2.62 6.15 3.32
N GLN A 85 3.80 5.62 2.97
CA GLN A 85 4.19 5.36 1.59
C GLN A 85 4.97 4.06 1.48
N PHE A 86 4.72 3.33 0.41
CA PHE A 86 5.56 2.25 -0.07
C PHE A 86 6.08 2.60 -1.47
N LYS A 87 7.37 2.42 -1.68
CA LYS A 87 8.00 2.56 -2.99
C LYS A 87 8.90 1.36 -3.22
N GLY A 88 8.58 0.55 -4.21
CA GLY A 88 9.31 -0.69 -4.45
C GLY A 88 9.11 -1.25 -5.85
N LYS A 89 9.52 -2.49 -6.03
CA LYS A 89 9.48 -3.19 -7.30
C LYS A 89 8.98 -4.62 -7.09
N ILE A 90 8.11 -5.08 -8.00
CA ILE A 90 7.71 -6.49 -8.08
C ILE A 90 8.93 -7.31 -8.52
N ASN A 91 9.25 -8.37 -7.76
CA ASN A 91 10.45 -9.17 -7.99
C ASN A 91 10.26 -10.19 -9.10
N GLU A 92 9.04 -10.71 -9.26
CA GLU A 92 8.72 -11.72 -10.26
C GLU A 92 8.47 -11.09 -11.63
N GLU A 93 8.83 -11.83 -12.68
CA GLU A 93 8.42 -11.51 -14.04
C GLU A 93 6.99 -12.01 -14.26
N ILE A 94 6.05 -11.09 -14.44
CA ILE A 94 4.64 -11.39 -14.71
C ILE A 94 4.20 -10.75 -16.03
N SER A 95 3.20 -11.37 -16.68
CA SER A 95 2.61 -10.79 -17.87
C SER A 95 1.41 -9.91 -17.52
N PHE A 96 1.53 -8.62 -17.72
CA PHE A 96 0.42 -7.66 -17.52
C PHE A 96 -0.59 -7.63 -18.67
N THR A 97 -0.37 -8.45 -19.72
CA THR A 97 -1.26 -8.56 -20.88
C THR A 97 -2.07 -9.85 -20.90
N VAL A 98 -1.75 -10.79 -20.01
CA VAL A 98 -2.46 -12.08 -19.89
C VAL A 98 -3.30 -12.06 -18.62
N ASN A 99 -4.61 -12.28 -18.76
CA ASN A 99 -5.50 -12.38 -17.61
C ASN A 99 -5.04 -13.51 -16.69
N GLY A 100 -5.01 -13.24 -15.40
CA GLY A 100 -4.58 -14.22 -14.41
C GLY A 100 -4.38 -13.63 -13.03
N VAL A 101 -4.11 -14.53 -12.08
CA VAL A 101 -3.79 -14.20 -10.69
C VAL A 101 -2.34 -14.61 -10.45
N TYR A 102 -1.50 -13.65 -10.12
CA TYR A 102 -0.06 -13.82 -9.98
C TYR A 102 0.34 -13.55 -8.53
N PRO A 103 0.70 -14.58 -7.74
CA PRO A 103 1.38 -14.39 -6.48
C PRO A 103 2.73 -13.72 -6.73
N VAL A 104 3.02 -12.66 -5.98
CA VAL A 104 4.24 -11.88 -6.14
C VAL A 104 4.83 -11.50 -4.80
N THR A 105 6.10 -11.10 -4.82
CA THR A 105 6.74 -10.37 -3.75
C THR A 105 7.17 -9.00 -4.25
N VAL A 106 7.07 -7.99 -3.40
CA VAL A 106 7.48 -6.62 -3.74
C VAL A 106 8.53 -6.16 -2.74
N THR A 107 9.72 -5.85 -3.23
CA THR A 107 10.82 -5.35 -2.39
C THR A 107 10.91 -3.84 -2.53
N GLY A 108 10.93 -3.15 -1.40
CA GLY A 108 10.98 -1.70 -1.41
C GLY A 108 11.00 -1.09 -0.02
N SER A 109 10.89 0.22 0.00
CA SER A 109 10.93 1.07 1.17
C SER A 109 9.51 1.35 1.67
N VAL A 110 9.26 1.07 2.95
CA VAL A 110 8.04 1.42 3.69
C VAL A 110 8.35 2.62 4.57
N LEU A 111 7.73 3.75 4.30
CA LEU A 111 7.80 4.98 5.09
C LEU A 111 6.52 5.13 5.91
N ILE A 112 6.65 5.08 7.23
CA ILE A 112 5.57 5.32 8.20
C ILE A 112 6.14 6.15 9.33
N HIS A 113 5.42 7.17 9.80
CA HIS A 113 5.80 8.02 10.94
C HIS A 113 7.22 8.58 10.79
N GLY A 114 7.62 8.97 9.57
CA GLY A 114 8.95 9.51 9.26
C GLY A 114 10.10 8.49 9.27
N VAL A 115 9.81 7.20 9.50
CA VAL A 115 10.81 6.12 9.51
C VAL A 115 10.67 5.27 8.27
N GLU A 116 11.76 5.13 7.54
CA GLU A 116 11.86 4.35 6.31
C GLU A 116 12.56 3.01 6.57
N ILE A 117 11.95 1.92 6.14
CA ILE A 117 12.46 0.55 6.33
C ILE A 117 12.33 -0.23 5.03
N ILE A 118 13.41 -0.85 4.57
CA ILE A 118 13.37 -1.76 3.42
C ILE A 118 12.73 -3.08 3.82
N ARG A 119 11.76 -3.53 3.03
CA ARG A 119 11.03 -4.78 3.26
C ARG A 119 10.73 -5.48 1.95
N THR A 120 10.59 -6.81 2.03
CA THR A 120 9.94 -7.63 1.00
C THR A 120 8.58 -8.03 1.52
N ILE A 121 7.53 -7.67 0.78
CA ILE A 121 6.12 -7.85 1.17
C ILE A 121 5.48 -8.79 0.16
N PRO A 122 4.80 -9.89 0.60
CA PRO A 122 4.04 -10.74 -0.30
C PRO A 122 2.77 -10.03 -0.76
N GLY A 123 2.29 -10.37 -1.94
CA GLY A 123 1.04 -9.84 -2.48
C GLY A 123 0.55 -10.64 -3.66
N THR A 124 -0.54 -10.16 -4.23
CA THR A 124 -1.17 -10.72 -5.41
C THR A 124 -1.43 -9.62 -6.43
N VAL A 125 -1.08 -9.89 -7.67
CA VAL A 125 -1.44 -9.07 -8.83
C VAL A 125 -2.49 -9.83 -9.63
N THR A 126 -3.68 -9.27 -9.76
CA THR A 126 -4.72 -9.84 -10.63
C THR A 126 -4.83 -8.97 -11.88
N VAL A 127 -4.61 -9.58 -13.04
CA VAL A 127 -4.78 -8.93 -14.35
C VAL A 127 -6.13 -9.37 -14.93
N ASP A 128 -7.02 -8.43 -15.19
CA ASP A 128 -8.29 -8.67 -15.86
C ASP A 128 -8.56 -7.60 -16.91
N LYS A 129 -8.38 -7.97 -18.18
CA LYS A 129 -8.54 -7.08 -19.35
C LYS A 129 -7.69 -5.82 -19.21
N ASN A 130 -8.36 -4.69 -18.91
CA ASN A 130 -7.74 -3.38 -18.80
C ASN A 130 -7.58 -2.92 -17.33
N THR A 131 -7.71 -3.82 -16.36
CA THR A 131 -7.53 -3.50 -14.95
C THR A 131 -6.46 -4.39 -14.32
N ILE A 132 -5.75 -3.82 -13.35
CA ILE A 132 -4.79 -4.55 -12.52
C ILE A 132 -5.17 -4.31 -11.08
N THR A 133 -5.52 -5.38 -10.36
CA THR A 133 -5.77 -5.31 -8.93
C THR A 133 -4.52 -5.71 -8.17
N LEU A 134 -4.09 -4.87 -7.23
CA LEU A 134 -3.02 -5.15 -6.29
C LEU A 134 -3.61 -5.42 -4.92
N GLU A 135 -3.20 -6.52 -4.30
CA GLU A 135 -3.66 -6.92 -2.97
C GLU A 135 -2.51 -7.44 -2.13
N THR A 136 -2.45 -7.03 -0.87
CA THR A 136 -1.43 -7.50 0.07
C THR A 136 -1.90 -7.41 1.51
N ASP A 137 -1.40 -8.36 2.32
CA ASP A 137 -1.47 -8.35 3.77
C ASP A 137 -0.06 -8.42 4.35
N PHE A 138 0.24 -7.54 5.30
CA PHE A 138 1.53 -7.54 5.97
C PHE A 138 1.45 -6.95 7.37
N ILE A 139 2.44 -7.27 8.20
CA ILE A 139 2.52 -6.78 9.58
C ILE A 139 3.45 -5.57 9.64
N VAL A 140 3.00 -4.53 10.33
CA VAL A 140 3.78 -3.34 10.69
C VAL A 140 4.06 -3.38 12.19
N PRO A 141 5.31 -3.66 12.61
CA PRO A 141 5.70 -3.52 14.01
C PRO A 141 5.81 -2.03 14.37
N ALA A 142 4.94 -1.53 15.25
CA ALA A 142 4.86 -0.11 15.61
C ALA A 142 6.20 0.46 16.10
N ALA A 143 6.89 -0.28 16.96
CA ALA A 143 8.18 0.13 17.53
C ALA A 143 9.27 0.37 16.46
N LYS A 144 9.27 -0.39 15.36
CA LYS A 144 10.23 -0.20 14.26
C LYS A 144 10.03 1.13 13.54
N HIS A 145 8.82 1.68 13.56
CA HIS A 145 8.49 2.97 13.00
C HIS A 145 8.44 4.09 14.06
N LYS A 146 9.03 3.86 15.26
CA LYS A 146 9.06 4.82 16.37
C LYS A 146 7.66 5.27 16.80
N ILE A 147 6.66 4.43 16.63
CA ILE A 147 5.33 4.62 17.16
C ILE A 147 5.33 4.04 18.58
N ASP A 148 5.31 4.92 19.58
CA ASP A 148 5.35 4.51 20.98
C ASP A 148 3.95 4.13 21.47
N ILE A 149 3.81 2.88 21.93
CA ILE A 149 2.60 2.40 22.58
C ILE A 149 2.92 2.30 24.08
N PRO A 150 2.32 3.17 24.93
CA PRO A 150 2.56 3.14 26.37
C PRO A 150 2.27 1.76 26.98
N LYS A 151 3.06 1.35 27.96
CA LYS A 151 2.96 0.01 28.58
C LYS A 151 1.58 -0.30 29.15
N ASP A 152 0.89 0.70 29.69
CA ASP A 152 -0.47 0.59 30.20
C ASP A 152 -1.52 0.41 29.07
N LYS A 153 -1.16 0.67 27.82
CA LYS A 153 -2.02 0.53 26.63
C LYS A 153 -1.79 -0.77 25.85
N ILE A 154 -0.75 -1.54 26.14
CA ILE A 154 -0.43 -2.80 25.40
C ILE A 154 -1.56 -3.82 25.48
N SER A 155 -2.38 -3.80 26.55
CA SER A 155 -3.56 -4.65 26.65
C SER A 155 -4.69 -4.27 25.70
N ASN A 156 -4.67 -3.05 25.14
CA ASN A 156 -5.66 -2.48 24.24
C ASN A 156 -5.15 -2.29 22.80
N ILE A 157 -3.81 -2.21 22.62
CA ILE A 157 -3.20 -1.96 21.32
C ILE A 157 -2.10 -3.01 21.11
N SER A 158 -2.22 -3.80 20.05
CA SER A 158 -1.14 -4.71 19.66
C SER A 158 0.08 -3.92 19.17
N PRO A 159 1.31 -4.31 19.55
CA PRO A 159 2.52 -3.74 18.97
C PRO A 159 2.71 -4.11 17.49
N ASP A 160 2.08 -5.19 17.03
CA ASP A 160 2.11 -5.68 15.66
C ASP A 160 0.75 -5.43 15.00
N ILE A 161 0.75 -4.56 14.00
CA ILE A 161 -0.44 -4.12 13.30
C ILE A 161 -0.53 -4.84 11.96
N THR A 162 -1.63 -5.55 11.72
CA THR A 162 -1.91 -6.13 10.40
C THR A 162 -2.44 -5.04 9.47
N VAL A 163 -1.81 -4.89 8.31
CA VAL A 163 -2.23 -3.93 7.28
C VAL A 163 -2.66 -4.69 6.04
N HIS A 164 -3.83 -4.35 5.52
CA HIS A 164 -4.36 -4.84 4.26
C HIS A 164 -4.48 -3.70 3.26
N VAL A 165 -3.99 -3.91 2.03
CA VAL A 165 -4.12 -2.96 0.92
C VAL A 165 -4.78 -3.66 -0.26
N ASN A 166 -5.81 -3.02 -0.81
CA ASN A 166 -6.46 -3.46 -2.05
C ASN A 166 -6.69 -2.24 -2.95
N ALA A 167 -6.25 -2.33 -4.21
CA ALA A 167 -6.38 -1.25 -5.16
C ALA A 167 -6.61 -1.78 -6.58
N VAL A 168 -7.70 -1.34 -7.19
CA VAL A 168 -7.96 -1.57 -8.61
C VAL A 168 -7.35 -0.41 -9.40
N CYS A 169 -6.38 -0.72 -10.24
CA CYS A 169 -5.65 0.21 -11.07
C CYS A 169 -6.16 0.15 -12.52
N ILE A 170 -6.33 1.31 -13.14
CA ILE A 170 -6.72 1.47 -14.54
C ILE A 170 -5.58 2.14 -15.32
N PRO A 171 -5.51 1.97 -16.65
CA PRO A 171 -4.52 2.65 -17.48
C PRO A 171 -4.58 4.17 -17.30
N TYR A 172 -3.43 4.80 -17.09
CA TYR A 172 -3.32 6.24 -17.07
C TYR A 172 -3.26 6.77 -18.50
N VAL A 173 -4.23 7.59 -18.86
CA VAL A 173 -4.26 8.30 -20.15
C VAL A 173 -3.90 9.76 -19.87
N LYS A 174 -2.74 10.20 -20.39
CA LYS A 174 -2.36 11.62 -20.33
C LYS A 174 -3.34 12.44 -21.18
N LYS A 175 -4.07 13.35 -20.56
CA LYS A 175 -4.92 14.33 -21.25
C LYS A 175 -4.07 15.41 -21.89
#